data_26736e8f6e62cf83a02fad99af4a5bbd
#
_entry.id   26736e8f6e62cf83a02fad99af4a5bbd
#
_cell.length_a   1.000
_cell.length_b   1.000
_cell.length_c   1.000
_cell.angle_alpha   90.00
_cell.angle_beta   90.00
_cell.angle_gamma   90.00
#
_symmetry.space_group_name_H-M   'P 1'
#
loop_
_entity.id
_entity.type
_entity.pdbx_description
1 polymer ?
#
loop_
_entity_poly.entity_id
_entity_poly.type
_entity_poly.pdbx_seq_one_letter_code
_entity_poly.pdbx_strand_id
1 'polypeptide(L)'
;MTEQTPQDETREEEQQEVKQRREPRDAAYWARYAETLKVTGVAEGATNINVEGRRAVGPLQGFGKLWQKTYRVSLKDADVTPVEVIKTWKENYKDFWPEGNLFYAPLAGITPGEVALISGSLPGGVKLSTGVMVLYADDESFSLMTPEGHPFSGWITFSSFEEEGTTVAQAQVLMRANDPLYEMGLRMGGHKMENEMWRKTLENLAAHFGVNEPVEMNLVCVDPKLQWSHYRNIWHNAGIRSAIYTIAAPLRWRRNRARQD
;
A
#
# COMPACT_ATOMS: atom_id res chain seq x y z
N MET A 1 7.46 -54.42 17.12
CA MET A 1 8.27 -53.19 16.97
C MET A 1 8.45 -53.01 15.47
N THR A 2 7.68 -52.13 14.88
CA THR A 2 7.76 -51.78 13.44
C THR A 2 8.86 -50.75 13.30
N GLU A 3 9.97 -51.11 12.65
CA GLU A 3 11.03 -50.15 12.28
C GLU A 3 10.45 -49.14 11.29
N GLN A 4 10.39 -47.87 11.69
CA GLN A 4 10.14 -46.75 10.79
C GLN A 4 11.34 -46.62 9.85
N THR A 5 11.06 -46.62 8.56
CA THR A 5 12.08 -46.43 7.54
C THR A 5 12.45 -44.92 7.38
N PRO A 6 13.70 -44.56 7.05
CA PRO A 6 14.08 -43.17 6.85
C PRO A 6 13.25 -42.41 5.82
N GLN A 7 12.54 -43.12 4.93
CA GLN A 7 11.60 -42.55 3.96
C GLN A 7 10.27 -42.13 4.58
N ASP A 8 9.85 -42.78 5.69
CA ASP A 8 8.63 -42.40 6.41
C ASP A 8 8.86 -41.15 7.27
N GLU A 9 10.07 -41.01 7.88
CA GLU A 9 10.45 -39.79 8.62
C GLU A 9 10.52 -38.56 7.70
N THR A 10 11.15 -38.69 6.52
CA THR A 10 11.22 -37.59 5.54
C THR A 10 9.84 -37.19 5.02
N ARG A 11 8.92 -38.13 4.87
CA ARG A 11 7.54 -37.90 4.43
C ARG A 11 6.69 -37.23 5.52
N GLU A 12 6.92 -37.57 6.77
CA GLU A 12 6.26 -36.94 7.92
C GLU A 12 6.77 -35.50 8.13
N GLU A 13 8.07 -35.29 7.96
CA GLU A 13 8.66 -33.94 7.99
C GLU A 13 8.13 -33.05 6.86
N GLU A 14 8.10 -33.53 5.61
CA GLU A 14 7.50 -32.80 4.47
C GLU A 14 6.01 -32.52 4.68
N GLN A 15 5.26 -33.47 5.27
CA GLN A 15 3.84 -33.26 5.59
C GLN A 15 3.63 -32.27 6.74
N GLN A 16 4.52 -32.22 7.71
CA GLN A 16 4.49 -31.24 8.78
C GLN A 16 4.86 -29.83 8.28
N GLU A 17 5.89 -29.70 7.42
CA GLU A 17 6.23 -28.42 6.76
C GLU A 17 5.07 -27.91 5.88
N VAL A 18 4.44 -28.79 5.08
CA VAL A 18 3.29 -28.42 4.26
C VAL A 18 2.08 -28.05 5.12
N LYS A 19 1.91 -28.66 6.29
CA LYS A 19 0.84 -28.37 7.22
C LYS A 19 1.07 -27.03 7.95
N GLN A 20 2.31 -26.74 8.37
CA GLN A 20 2.69 -25.44 8.92
C GLN A 20 2.52 -24.30 7.90
N ARG A 21 2.85 -24.54 6.62
CA ARG A 21 2.60 -23.57 5.53
C ARG A 21 1.11 -23.35 5.21
N ARG A 22 0.21 -24.22 5.67
CA ARG A 22 -1.24 -24.18 5.42
C ARG A 22 -2.07 -23.74 6.62
N GLU A 23 -1.45 -23.49 7.77
CA GLU A 23 -2.21 -22.94 8.90
C GLU A 23 -2.76 -21.57 8.52
N PRO A 24 -4.06 -21.33 8.69
CA PRO A 24 -4.64 -20.01 8.45
C PRO A 24 -3.91 -19.02 9.34
N ARG A 25 -3.39 -17.93 8.77
CA ARG A 25 -2.81 -16.84 9.55
C ARG A 25 -3.85 -16.33 10.55
N ASP A 26 -3.42 -16.04 11.77
CA ASP A 26 -4.31 -15.62 12.86
C ASP A 26 -5.19 -14.45 12.42
N ALA A 27 -6.48 -14.54 12.73
CA ALA A 27 -7.46 -13.50 12.45
C ALA A 27 -7.11 -12.16 13.11
N ALA A 28 -6.27 -12.15 14.16
CA ALA A 28 -5.76 -10.95 14.82
C ALA A 28 -4.89 -10.09 13.89
N TYR A 29 -4.24 -10.68 12.89
CA TYR A 29 -3.41 -9.97 11.92
C TYR A 29 -4.20 -9.30 10.78
N TRP A 30 -5.51 -9.51 10.72
CA TRP A 30 -6.39 -8.93 9.71
C TRP A 30 -7.23 -7.78 10.25
N ALA A 31 -7.43 -6.76 9.42
CA ALA A 31 -8.42 -5.73 9.70
C ALA A 31 -9.81 -6.36 9.85
N ARG A 32 -10.55 -5.96 10.88
CA ARG A 32 -11.95 -6.33 11.00
C ARG A 32 -12.76 -5.62 9.92
N TYR A 33 -13.81 -6.28 9.44
CA TYR A 33 -14.71 -5.65 8.49
C TYR A 33 -15.28 -4.34 9.06
N ALA A 34 -15.19 -3.29 8.26
CA ALA A 34 -15.83 -2.01 8.52
C ALA A 34 -16.53 -1.54 7.24
N GLU A 35 -17.77 -1.09 7.36
CA GLU A 35 -18.54 -0.57 6.21
C GLU A 35 -17.86 0.67 5.62
N THR A 36 -17.35 1.52 6.50
CA THR A 36 -16.61 2.74 6.13
C THR A 36 -15.38 2.93 7.00
N LEU A 37 -14.38 3.58 6.43
CA LEU A 37 -13.13 3.91 7.12
C LEU A 37 -13.36 5.00 8.17
N LYS A 38 -12.73 4.84 9.32
CA LYS A 38 -12.66 5.82 10.40
C LYS A 38 -11.20 6.22 10.61
N VAL A 39 -10.96 7.51 10.69
CA VAL A 39 -9.63 8.06 10.95
C VAL A 39 -9.50 8.38 12.44
N THR A 40 -8.71 7.63 13.17
CA THR A 40 -8.49 7.75 14.61
C THR A 40 -7.42 8.79 14.93
N GLY A 41 -7.72 10.03 14.66
CA GLY A 41 -6.78 11.13 14.83
C GLY A 41 -6.20 11.62 13.51
N VAL A 42 -6.13 12.93 13.38
CA VAL A 42 -5.57 13.58 12.20
C VAL A 42 -4.26 14.23 12.63
N ALA A 43 -3.14 13.76 12.08
CA ALA A 43 -1.84 14.37 12.32
C ALA A 43 -1.84 15.83 11.86
N GLU A 44 -1.03 16.67 12.51
CA GLU A 44 -0.87 18.07 12.13
C GLU A 44 -0.44 18.19 10.67
N GLY A 45 -1.13 19.06 9.91
CA GLY A 45 -0.90 19.25 8.47
C GLY A 45 -1.58 18.24 7.54
N ALA A 46 -2.12 17.12 8.06
CA ALA A 46 -2.86 16.16 7.25
C ALA A 46 -4.28 16.67 6.92
N THR A 47 -4.79 16.28 5.75
CA THR A 47 -6.14 16.64 5.30
C THR A 47 -6.98 15.38 5.09
N ASN A 48 -8.08 15.27 5.83
CA ASN A 48 -8.97 14.10 5.80
C ASN A 48 -10.30 14.41 5.07
N ILE A 49 -10.22 14.71 3.77
CA ILE A 49 -11.41 15.03 2.95
C ILE A 49 -11.87 13.88 2.06
N ASN A 50 -11.02 12.87 1.84
CA ASN A 50 -11.26 11.78 0.90
C ASN A 50 -11.08 10.39 1.53
N VAL A 51 -11.07 10.27 2.85
CA VAL A 51 -10.80 9.00 3.55
C VAL A 51 -11.90 8.67 4.56
N GLU A 52 -12.20 9.56 5.51
CA GLU A 52 -13.27 9.37 6.49
C GLU A 52 -14.60 9.10 5.80
N GLY A 53 -15.30 8.05 6.23
CA GLY A 53 -16.60 7.65 5.66
C GLY A 53 -16.53 7.00 4.28
N ARG A 54 -15.34 6.76 3.72
CA ARG A 54 -15.12 6.00 2.47
C ARG A 54 -15.05 4.51 2.75
N ARG A 55 -15.41 3.70 1.74
CA ARG A 55 -15.20 2.25 1.79
C ARG A 55 -13.78 1.91 1.36
N ALA A 56 -13.18 0.88 1.96
CA ALA A 56 -12.01 0.25 1.39
C ALA A 56 -12.39 -0.50 0.10
N VAL A 57 -11.56 -0.39 -0.95
CA VAL A 57 -11.85 -0.96 -2.27
C VAL A 57 -10.68 -1.80 -2.78
N GLY A 58 -10.98 -2.98 -3.28
CA GLY A 58 -10.02 -3.87 -3.92
C GLY A 58 -10.00 -3.69 -5.45
N PRO A 59 -9.17 -4.49 -6.16
CA PRO A 59 -9.00 -4.37 -7.62
C PRO A 59 -10.28 -4.62 -8.41
N LEU A 60 -11.22 -5.41 -7.86
CA LEU A 60 -12.47 -5.72 -8.54
C LEU A 60 -13.43 -4.52 -8.62
N GLN A 61 -13.25 -3.50 -7.77
CA GLN A 61 -14.04 -2.28 -7.75
C GLN A 61 -13.41 -1.16 -8.60
N GLY A 62 -12.26 -1.39 -9.23
CA GLY A 62 -11.58 -0.42 -10.09
C GLY A 62 -12.04 -0.48 -11.55
N PHE A 63 -11.86 0.63 -12.28
CA PHE A 63 -12.22 0.79 -13.68
C PHE A 63 -11.12 0.29 -14.64
N GLY A 64 -9.86 0.62 -14.36
CA GLY A 64 -8.74 0.47 -15.28
C GLY A 64 -8.30 -0.97 -15.54
N LYS A 65 -7.20 -1.15 -16.26
CA LYS A 65 -6.55 -2.46 -16.45
C LYS A 65 -6.05 -2.99 -15.10
N LEU A 66 -6.08 -4.31 -14.92
CA LEU A 66 -5.52 -4.95 -13.74
C LEU A 66 -4.02 -5.17 -13.92
N TRP A 67 -3.27 -4.61 -13.01
CA TRP A 67 -1.82 -4.75 -12.96
C TRP A 67 -1.40 -5.46 -11.68
N GLN A 68 -0.48 -6.40 -11.82
CA GLN A 68 0.36 -6.90 -10.76
C GLN A 68 1.78 -6.37 -10.98
N LYS A 69 2.33 -5.70 -9.98
CA LYS A 69 3.67 -5.14 -10.05
C LYS A 69 4.44 -5.60 -8.81
N THR A 70 5.63 -6.12 -9.04
CA THR A 70 6.50 -6.60 -7.98
C THR A 70 7.82 -5.87 -8.08
N TYR A 71 8.27 -5.32 -6.95
CA TYR A 71 9.54 -4.63 -6.77
C TYR A 71 10.31 -5.38 -5.70
N ARG A 72 11.56 -5.72 -5.96
CA ARG A 72 12.42 -6.47 -5.05
C ARG A 72 13.79 -5.82 -4.93
N VAL A 73 14.36 -5.86 -3.75
CA VAL A 73 15.74 -5.53 -3.51
C VAL A 73 16.38 -6.59 -2.63
N SER A 74 17.53 -7.08 -3.05
CA SER A 74 18.36 -8.00 -2.26
C SER A 74 19.12 -7.17 -1.22
N LEU A 75 19.08 -7.57 0.04
CA LEU A 75 19.84 -6.96 1.13
C LEU A 75 21.17 -7.72 1.31
N LYS A 76 21.88 -7.89 0.19
CA LYS A 76 23.14 -8.61 0.13
C LYS A 76 24.18 -7.99 1.08
N ASP A 77 24.89 -8.85 1.78
CA ASP A 77 25.94 -8.49 2.76
C ASP A 77 25.41 -7.70 3.99
N ALA A 78 24.10 -7.52 4.12
CA ALA A 78 23.50 -7.01 5.36
C ALA A 78 23.21 -8.18 6.32
N ASP A 79 23.69 -8.07 7.54
CA ASP A 79 23.36 -9.01 8.62
C ASP A 79 22.00 -8.64 9.24
N VAL A 80 20.93 -8.93 8.50
CA VAL A 80 19.56 -8.56 8.88
C VAL A 80 18.58 -9.68 8.50
N THR A 81 17.69 -10.00 9.43
CA THR A 81 16.64 -11.01 9.22
C THR A 81 15.40 -10.40 8.55
N PRO A 82 14.57 -11.21 7.86
CA PRO A 82 13.29 -10.75 7.30
C PRO A 82 12.38 -10.04 8.31
N VAL A 83 12.32 -10.55 9.54
CA VAL A 83 11.50 -9.97 10.63
C VAL A 83 12.00 -8.57 11.01
N GLU A 84 13.33 -8.39 11.12
CA GLU A 84 13.92 -7.06 11.39
C GLU A 84 13.66 -6.07 10.26
N VAL A 85 13.70 -6.51 9.00
CA VAL A 85 13.35 -5.68 7.85
C VAL A 85 11.91 -5.19 7.97
N ILE A 86 10.95 -6.08 8.22
CA ILE A 86 9.54 -5.71 8.33
C ILE A 86 9.26 -4.82 9.54
N LYS A 87 9.90 -5.11 10.67
CA LYS A 87 9.83 -4.26 11.86
C LYS A 87 10.33 -2.85 11.55
N THR A 88 11.53 -2.73 11.00
CA THR A 88 12.14 -1.45 10.61
C THR A 88 11.26 -0.71 9.60
N TRP A 89 10.72 -1.42 8.60
CA TRP A 89 9.85 -0.83 7.59
C TRP A 89 8.57 -0.26 8.21
N LYS A 90 7.91 -1.00 9.09
CA LYS A 90 6.69 -0.52 9.78
C LYS A 90 6.96 0.70 10.68
N GLU A 91 8.06 0.69 11.42
CA GLU A 91 8.42 1.77 12.36
C GLU A 91 8.83 3.06 11.63
N ASN A 92 9.51 2.94 10.49
CA ASN A 92 10.09 4.07 9.74
C ASN A 92 9.44 4.26 8.36
N TYR A 93 8.24 3.75 8.14
CA TYR A 93 7.60 3.69 6.81
C TYR A 93 7.62 5.02 6.07
N LYS A 94 7.34 6.12 6.76
CA LYS A 94 7.31 7.49 6.20
C LYS A 94 8.68 7.96 5.69
N ASP A 95 9.77 7.49 6.31
CA ASP A 95 11.12 7.97 6.05
C ASP A 95 11.71 7.34 4.77
N PHE A 96 11.11 6.23 4.32
CA PHE A 96 11.47 5.58 3.06
C PHE A 96 10.71 6.12 1.85
N TRP A 97 9.70 6.99 2.06
CA TRP A 97 8.96 7.59 0.97
C TRP A 97 9.79 8.65 0.24
N PRO A 98 9.68 8.74 -1.12
CA PRO A 98 10.34 9.78 -1.88
C PRO A 98 9.85 11.17 -1.48
N GLU A 99 10.72 12.16 -1.59
CA GLU A 99 10.39 13.56 -1.37
C GLU A 99 9.17 14.01 -2.18
N GLY A 100 8.39 14.94 -1.60
CA GLY A 100 7.18 15.49 -2.23
C GLY A 100 5.89 14.72 -1.94
N ASN A 101 5.98 13.54 -1.31
CA ASN A 101 4.84 12.79 -0.81
C ASN A 101 4.94 12.65 0.72
N LEU A 102 3.84 12.91 1.41
CA LEU A 102 3.78 12.83 2.86
C LEU A 102 2.85 11.68 3.26
N PHE A 103 3.37 10.78 4.06
CA PHE A 103 2.62 9.72 4.71
C PHE A 103 2.44 10.06 6.19
N TYR A 104 1.21 10.21 6.62
CA TYR A 104 0.85 10.47 8.00
C TYR A 104 0.41 9.15 8.64
N ALA A 105 1.34 8.52 9.35
CA ALA A 105 1.09 7.24 10.03
C ALA A 105 -0.02 7.40 11.08
N PRO A 106 -0.84 6.36 11.29
CA PRO A 106 -1.78 6.33 12.41
C PRO A 106 -1.01 6.31 13.73
N LEU A 107 -1.62 6.81 14.80
CA LEU A 107 -1.01 6.86 16.14
C LEU A 107 -0.64 5.47 16.67
N ALA A 108 -1.41 4.45 16.32
CA ALA A 108 -1.16 3.05 16.68
C ALA A 108 -0.12 2.35 15.78
N GLY A 109 0.50 3.09 14.82
CA GLY A 109 1.43 2.52 13.85
C GLY A 109 0.74 1.68 12.76
N ILE A 110 1.51 0.82 12.09
CA ILE A 110 1.00 -0.09 11.04
C ILE A 110 0.30 -1.29 11.70
N THR A 111 -0.93 -1.07 12.13
CA THR A 111 -1.77 -2.05 12.85
C THR A 111 -3.07 -2.30 12.06
N PRO A 112 -3.57 -3.55 11.96
CA PRO A 112 -4.76 -3.88 11.17
C PRO A 112 -5.99 -3.05 11.54
N GLY A 113 -6.62 -2.45 10.52
CA GLY A 113 -7.79 -1.58 10.65
C GLY A 113 -7.47 -0.10 10.81
N GLU A 114 -6.24 0.25 11.16
CA GLU A 114 -5.81 1.64 11.25
C GLU A 114 -5.71 2.30 9.86
N VAL A 115 -5.94 3.61 9.82
CA VAL A 115 -5.98 4.39 8.58
C VAL A 115 -4.90 5.45 8.59
N ALA A 116 -4.02 5.40 7.59
CA ALA A 116 -3.03 6.43 7.32
C ALA A 116 -3.57 7.45 6.31
N LEU A 117 -3.18 8.71 6.47
CA LEU A 117 -3.45 9.77 5.51
C LEU A 117 -2.24 10.01 4.60
N ILE A 118 -2.51 10.38 3.37
CA ILE A 118 -1.49 10.65 2.35
C ILE A 118 -1.76 12.00 1.72
N SER A 119 -0.72 12.83 1.65
CA SER A 119 -0.71 14.06 0.86
C SER A 119 0.37 13.97 -0.20
N GLY A 120 0.01 14.24 -1.44
CA GLY A 120 0.93 14.16 -2.58
C GLY A 120 0.51 15.08 -3.70
N SER A 121 1.14 14.91 -4.84
CA SER A 121 0.81 15.63 -6.06
C SER A 121 0.61 14.68 -7.22
N LEU A 122 -0.45 14.92 -8.00
CA LEU A 122 -0.68 14.26 -9.28
C LEU A 122 0.10 14.97 -10.40
N PRO A 123 0.27 14.34 -11.58
CA PRO A 123 0.79 15.02 -12.76
C PRO A 123 0.11 16.37 -13.00
N GLY A 124 0.89 17.40 -13.33
CA GLY A 124 0.39 18.76 -13.47
C GLY A 124 0.30 19.56 -12.15
N GLY A 125 0.85 19.04 -11.04
CA GLY A 125 0.93 19.75 -9.75
C GLY A 125 -0.39 19.81 -8.97
N VAL A 126 -1.39 19.04 -9.35
CA VAL A 126 -2.66 18.94 -8.62
C VAL A 126 -2.44 18.28 -7.28
N LYS A 127 -2.73 18.98 -6.19
CA LYS A 127 -2.63 18.43 -4.84
C LYS A 127 -3.63 17.27 -4.66
N LEU A 128 -3.16 16.18 -4.11
CA LEU A 128 -3.95 15.00 -3.77
C LEU A 128 -3.93 14.80 -2.25
N SER A 129 -5.11 14.71 -1.64
CA SER A 129 -5.28 14.23 -0.28
C SER A 129 -6.07 12.93 -0.35
N THR A 130 -5.52 11.87 0.20
CA THR A 130 -6.11 10.52 0.24
C THR A 130 -5.55 9.76 1.44
N GLY A 131 -5.64 8.44 1.45
CA GLY A 131 -5.08 7.60 2.50
C GLY A 131 -5.10 6.13 2.12
N VAL A 132 -4.78 5.29 3.09
CA VAL A 132 -4.82 3.83 2.99
C VAL A 132 -5.22 3.24 4.34
N MET A 133 -5.85 2.07 4.33
CA MET A 133 -6.13 1.27 5.52
C MET A 133 -5.12 0.13 5.62
N VAL A 134 -4.62 -0.14 6.81
CA VAL A 134 -3.83 -1.34 7.08
C VAL A 134 -4.77 -2.55 7.04
N LEU A 135 -4.68 -3.34 5.97
CA LEU A 135 -5.52 -4.52 5.75
C LEU A 135 -5.02 -5.72 6.57
N TYR A 136 -3.72 -5.87 6.63
CA TYR A 136 -3.01 -6.98 7.27
C TYR A 136 -1.67 -6.50 7.81
N ALA A 137 -1.23 -7.05 8.96
CA ALA A 137 0.13 -6.86 9.47
C ALA A 137 0.51 -7.98 10.43
N ASP A 138 1.66 -8.63 10.17
CA ASP A 138 2.37 -9.56 11.04
C ASP A 138 3.87 -9.26 11.05
N ASP A 139 4.69 -10.19 11.52
CA ASP A 139 6.14 -9.99 11.60
C ASP A 139 6.87 -10.21 10.26
N GLU A 140 6.22 -10.79 9.26
CA GLU A 140 6.80 -11.11 7.94
C GLU A 140 6.30 -10.18 6.84
N SER A 141 5.16 -9.51 7.06
CA SER A 141 4.53 -8.68 6.03
C SER A 141 3.47 -7.71 6.58
N PHE A 142 3.14 -6.70 5.78
CA PHE A 142 1.95 -5.88 5.99
C PHE A 142 1.35 -5.44 4.66
N SER A 143 0.06 -5.20 4.65
CA SER A 143 -0.68 -4.81 3.44
C SER A 143 -1.51 -3.56 3.68
N LEU A 144 -1.46 -2.65 2.72
CA LEU A 144 -2.23 -1.40 2.72
C LEU A 144 -3.27 -1.43 1.59
N MET A 145 -4.53 -1.16 1.91
CA MET A 145 -5.65 -1.15 0.98
C MET A 145 -6.17 0.27 0.76
N THR A 146 -6.56 0.59 -0.46
CA THR A 146 -6.98 1.94 -0.84
C THR A 146 -8.45 2.22 -0.52
N PRO A 147 -8.81 3.48 -0.18
CA PRO A 147 -10.19 3.92 -0.08
C PRO A 147 -10.80 4.22 -1.45
N GLU A 148 -12.12 4.22 -1.51
CA GLU A 148 -12.90 4.69 -2.66
C GLU A 148 -12.51 6.11 -3.06
N GLY A 149 -12.22 6.32 -4.34
CA GLY A 149 -11.77 7.60 -4.89
C GLY A 149 -10.25 7.81 -4.89
N HIS A 150 -9.47 6.95 -4.26
CA HIS A 150 -8.02 6.91 -4.42
C HIS A 150 -7.63 6.72 -5.90
N PRO A 151 -6.46 7.18 -6.39
CA PRO A 151 -6.02 6.92 -7.77
C PRO A 151 -6.08 5.47 -8.20
N PHE A 152 -5.84 4.57 -7.26
CA PHE A 152 -5.87 3.12 -7.46
C PHE A 152 -6.97 2.47 -6.63
N SER A 153 -7.60 1.42 -7.15
CA SER A 153 -8.41 0.47 -6.40
C SER A 153 -7.62 -0.82 -6.27
N GLY A 154 -7.22 -1.18 -5.05
CA GLY A 154 -6.38 -2.34 -4.81
C GLY A 154 -5.63 -2.28 -3.48
N TRP A 155 -4.57 -3.05 -3.42
CA TRP A 155 -3.67 -3.09 -2.26
C TRP A 155 -2.22 -3.24 -2.68
N ILE A 156 -1.35 -2.92 -1.76
CA ILE A 156 0.08 -3.21 -1.82
C ILE A 156 0.45 -4.04 -0.59
N THR A 157 1.26 -5.07 -0.78
CA THR A 157 1.84 -5.89 0.28
C THR A 157 3.34 -5.66 0.31
N PHE A 158 3.85 -5.38 1.48
CA PHE A 158 5.26 -5.30 1.80
C PHE A 158 5.63 -6.56 2.57
N SER A 159 6.66 -7.25 2.11
CA SER A 159 7.12 -8.50 2.71
C SER A 159 8.64 -8.60 2.69
N SER A 160 9.18 -9.40 3.58
CA SER A 160 10.58 -9.78 3.54
C SER A 160 10.69 -11.28 3.78
N PHE A 161 11.65 -11.91 3.11
CA PHE A 161 11.86 -13.35 3.17
C PHE A 161 13.31 -13.67 2.79
N GLU A 162 13.72 -14.88 3.07
CA GLU A 162 15.04 -15.40 2.67
C GLU A 162 14.96 -16.08 1.31
N GLU A 163 15.88 -15.74 0.41
CA GLU A 163 16.03 -16.35 -0.91
C GLU A 163 17.51 -16.63 -1.14
N GLU A 164 17.87 -17.89 -1.34
CA GLU A 164 19.26 -18.34 -1.54
C GLU A 164 20.26 -17.85 -0.46
N GLY A 165 19.80 -17.80 0.81
CA GLY A 165 20.62 -17.36 1.95
C GLY A 165 20.80 -15.83 2.04
N THR A 166 20.01 -15.06 1.30
CA THR A 166 20.01 -13.60 1.33
C THR A 166 18.64 -13.08 1.68
N THR A 167 18.56 -12.10 2.57
CA THR A 167 17.30 -11.43 2.88
C THR A 167 16.88 -10.53 1.72
N VAL A 168 15.62 -10.66 1.29
CA VAL A 168 14.99 -9.88 0.22
C VAL A 168 13.85 -9.06 0.78
N ALA A 169 13.80 -7.77 0.46
CA ALA A 169 12.63 -6.92 0.70
C ALA A 169 11.81 -6.77 -0.58
N GLN A 170 10.48 -6.91 -0.47
CA GLN A 170 9.56 -6.90 -1.59
C GLN A 170 8.37 -5.98 -1.33
N ALA A 171 7.99 -5.21 -2.36
CA ALA A 171 6.68 -4.55 -2.46
C ALA A 171 5.92 -5.13 -3.64
N GLN A 172 4.69 -5.62 -3.41
CA GLN A 172 3.85 -6.20 -4.45
C GLN A 172 2.49 -5.49 -4.50
N VAL A 173 2.18 -4.89 -5.64
CA VAL A 173 0.95 -4.15 -5.90
C VAL A 173 0.00 -4.99 -6.74
N LEU A 174 -1.27 -5.05 -6.36
CA LEU A 174 -2.35 -5.53 -7.22
C LEU A 174 -3.42 -4.45 -7.31
N MET A 175 -3.56 -3.84 -8.49
CA MET A 175 -4.37 -2.64 -8.64
C MET A 175 -5.02 -2.47 -10.01
N ARG A 176 -6.09 -1.67 -10.04
CA ARG A 176 -6.63 -1.00 -11.22
C ARG A 176 -6.65 0.51 -10.99
N ALA A 177 -6.66 1.31 -12.05
CA ALA A 177 -7.08 2.71 -11.90
C ALA A 177 -8.52 2.73 -11.33
N ASN A 178 -8.78 3.62 -10.37
CA ASN A 178 -10.09 3.67 -9.73
C ASN A 178 -11.19 4.09 -10.71
N ASP A 179 -10.91 5.02 -11.63
CA ASP A 179 -11.87 5.61 -12.55
C ASP A 179 -11.24 5.94 -13.93
N PRO A 180 -12.04 6.35 -14.95
CA PRO A 180 -11.55 6.66 -16.28
C PRO A 180 -10.49 7.77 -16.34
N LEU A 181 -10.59 8.79 -15.47
CA LEU A 181 -9.63 9.91 -15.46
C LEU A 181 -8.26 9.45 -14.95
N TYR A 182 -8.23 8.65 -13.88
CA TYR A 182 -7.00 8.07 -13.38
C TYR A 182 -6.40 7.05 -14.37
N GLU A 183 -7.23 6.24 -15.06
CA GLU A 183 -6.72 5.34 -16.10
C GLU A 183 -6.03 6.11 -17.25
N MET A 184 -6.61 7.23 -17.66
CA MET A 184 -5.97 8.12 -18.64
C MET A 184 -4.65 8.68 -18.12
N GLY A 185 -4.63 9.17 -16.87
CA GLY A 185 -3.43 9.70 -16.23
C GLY A 185 -2.31 8.65 -16.11
N LEU A 186 -2.67 7.40 -15.79
CA LEU A 186 -1.70 6.29 -15.74
C LEU A 186 -1.05 6.04 -17.10
N ARG A 187 -1.83 6.05 -18.18
CA ARG A 187 -1.30 5.89 -19.54
C ARG A 187 -0.42 7.06 -19.98
N MET A 188 -0.67 8.26 -19.48
CA MET A 188 0.08 9.47 -19.79
C MET A 188 1.32 9.66 -18.89
N GLY A 189 1.86 8.62 -18.28
CA GLY A 189 3.08 8.65 -17.50
C GLY A 189 2.91 8.31 -16.01
N GLY A 190 1.67 8.18 -15.54
CA GLY A 190 1.40 7.83 -14.13
C GLY A 190 1.99 6.48 -13.72
N HIS A 191 2.01 5.48 -14.62
CA HIS A 191 2.69 4.21 -14.35
C HIS A 191 4.20 4.39 -14.10
N LYS A 192 4.86 5.27 -14.86
CA LYS A 192 6.29 5.56 -14.66
C LYS A 192 6.53 6.22 -13.31
N MET A 193 5.68 7.19 -12.93
CA MET A 193 5.80 7.87 -11.63
C MET A 193 5.58 6.90 -10.46
N GLU A 194 4.60 6.02 -10.56
CA GLU A 194 4.30 5.04 -9.52
C GLU A 194 5.43 3.99 -9.43
N ASN A 195 5.95 3.49 -10.55
CA ASN A 195 7.09 2.57 -10.56
C ASN A 195 8.34 3.22 -9.92
N GLU A 196 8.60 4.48 -10.23
CA GLU A 196 9.72 5.25 -9.66
C GLU A 196 9.55 5.45 -8.15
N MET A 197 8.33 5.70 -7.71
CA MET A 197 8.01 5.84 -6.29
C MET A 197 8.38 4.55 -5.51
N TRP A 198 7.93 3.39 -5.98
CA TRP A 198 8.21 2.12 -5.29
C TRP A 198 9.68 1.70 -5.41
N ARG A 199 10.30 1.94 -6.57
CA ARG A 199 11.73 1.74 -6.74
C ARG A 199 12.53 2.55 -5.70
N LYS A 200 12.23 3.84 -5.60
CA LYS A 200 12.91 4.74 -4.65
C LYS A 200 12.65 4.38 -3.20
N THR A 201 11.44 3.95 -2.87
CA THR A 201 11.10 3.48 -1.52
C THR A 201 11.96 2.28 -1.11
N LEU A 202 12.14 1.30 -2.00
CA LEU A 202 12.98 0.14 -1.73
C LEU A 202 14.48 0.48 -1.71
N GLU A 203 14.93 1.41 -2.56
CA GLU A 203 16.31 1.91 -2.49
C GLU A 203 16.60 2.60 -1.15
N ASN A 204 15.65 3.43 -0.67
CA ASN A 204 15.80 4.09 0.63
C ASN A 204 15.81 3.09 1.79
N LEU A 205 14.97 2.04 1.71
CA LEU A 205 14.98 0.94 2.68
C LEU A 205 16.32 0.20 2.66
N ALA A 206 16.82 -0.18 1.48
CA ALA A 206 18.10 -0.87 1.35
C ALA A 206 19.27 -0.02 1.86
N ALA A 207 19.27 1.27 1.53
CA ALA A 207 20.28 2.24 2.02
C ALA A 207 20.27 2.37 3.56
N HIS A 208 19.12 2.22 4.21
CA HIS A 208 19.03 2.18 5.67
C HIS A 208 19.84 1.03 6.28
N PHE A 209 19.90 -0.11 5.59
CA PHE A 209 20.72 -1.27 5.97
C PHE A 209 22.14 -1.23 5.36
N GLY A 210 22.56 -0.10 4.78
CA GLY A 210 23.89 0.07 4.18
C GLY A 210 24.07 -0.63 2.83
N VAL A 211 22.96 -1.06 2.18
CA VAL A 211 22.97 -1.77 0.91
C VAL A 211 22.65 -0.83 -0.25
N ASN A 212 23.35 -1.02 -1.39
CA ASN A 212 23.13 -0.26 -2.61
C ASN A 212 22.97 -1.20 -3.81
N GLU A 213 22.03 -2.13 -3.70
CA GLU A 213 21.67 -3.05 -4.77
C GLU A 213 20.53 -2.47 -5.63
N PRO A 214 20.48 -2.79 -6.94
CA PRO A 214 19.42 -2.34 -7.82
C PRO A 214 18.07 -2.98 -7.45
N VAL A 215 17.00 -2.22 -7.59
CA VAL A 215 15.63 -2.74 -7.42
C VAL A 215 15.18 -3.43 -8.71
N GLU A 216 14.86 -4.70 -8.61
CA GLU A 216 14.27 -5.48 -9.68
C GLU A 216 12.77 -5.19 -9.78
N MET A 217 12.28 -5.08 -11.02
CA MET A 217 10.85 -4.79 -11.28
C MET A 217 10.26 -5.83 -12.22
N ASN A 218 9.14 -6.44 -11.81
CA ASN A 218 8.32 -7.30 -12.65
C ASN A 218 6.91 -6.71 -12.75
N LEU A 219 6.50 -6.32 -13.97
CA LEU A 219 5.27 -5.58 -14.23
C LEU A 219 4.39 -6.39 -15.19
N VAL A 220 3.27 -6.92 -14.68
CA VAL A 220 2.36 -7.79 -15.44
C VAL A 220 0.98 -7.16 -15.54
N CYS A 221 0.48 -6.97 -16.78
CA CYS A 221 -0.93 -6.66 -17.01
C CYS A 221 -1.74 -7.96 -16.96
N VAL A 222 -2.39 -8.24 -15.82
CA VAL A 222 -3.13 -9.47 -15.57
C VAL A 222 -4.44 -9.50 -16.35
N ASP A 223 -5.15 -8.35 -16.42
CA ASP A 223 -6.36 -8.19 -17.19
C ASP A 223 -6.35 -6.85 -17.94
N PRO A 224 -6.23 -6.87 -19.28
CA PRO A 224 -6.20 -5.64 -20.07
C PRO A 224 -7.57 -4.98 -20.27
N LYS A 225 -8.66 -5.61 -19.80
CA LYS A 225 -10.03 -5.11 -19.99
C LYS A 225 -10.36 -3.99 -19.02
N LEU A 226 -10.99 -2.94 -19.55
CA LEU A 226 -11.57 -1.85 -18.75
C LEU A 226 -12.93 -2.30 -18.19
N GLN A 227 -13.18 -2.00 -16.93
CA GLN A 227 -14.39 -2.36 -16.22
C GLN A 227 -15.42 -1.23 -16.30
N TRP A 228 -16.12 -1.13 -17.40
CA TRP A 228 -17.07 -0.03 -17.67
C TRP A 228 -18.21 0.07 -16.65
N SER A 229 -18.55 -1.01 -15.94
CA SER A 229 -19.49 -0.97 -14.80
C SER A 229 -19.06 0.00 -13.71
N HIS A 230 -17.75 0.28 -13.59
CA HIS A 230 -17.16 1.14 -12.59
C HIS A 230 -16.82 2.57 -13.07
N TYR A 231 -17.30 2.99 -14.26
CA TYR A 231 -17.01 4.34 -14.77
C TYR A 231 -17.50 5.46 -13.83
N ARG A 232 -18.54 5.19 -13.03
CA ARG A 232 -19.11 6.12 -12.06
C ARG A 232 -18.22 6.41 -10.86
N ASN A 233 -17.16 5.64 -10.65
CA ASN A 233 -16.16 5.92 -9.59
C ASN A 233 -15.57 7.32 -9.72
N ILE A 234 -15.62 7.94 -10.90
CA ILE A 234 -15.18 9.33 -11.14
C ILE A 234 -15.84 10.34 -10.18
N TRP A 235 -17.04 10.09 -9.72
CA TRP A 235 -17.72 10.96 -8.76
C TRP A 235 -17.08 10.97 -7.36
N HIS A 236 -16.27 9.97 -7.06
CA HIS A 236 -15.52 9.87 -5.82
C HIS A 236 -14.06 10.31 -5.94
N ASN A 237 -13.61 10.68 -7.15
CA ASN A 237 -12.21 10.98 -7.48
C ASN A 237 -11.59 11.98 -6.49
N ALA A 238 -10.56 11.51 -5.75
CA ALA A 238 -9.91 12.28 -4.70
C ALA A 238 -9.15 13.49 -5.26
N GLY A 239 -8.60 13.41 -6.47
CA GLY A 239 -7.92 14.52 -7.13
C GLY A 239 -8.87 15.67 -7.43
N ILE A 240 -10.04 15.38 -8.04
CA ILE A 240 -11.08 16.38 -8.31
C ILE A 240 -11.55 17.03 -7.01
N ARG A 241 -11.86 16.23 -5.98
CA ARG A 241 -12.32 16.73 -4.69
C ARG A 241 -11.27 17.56 -3.97
N SER A 242 -9.99 17.15 -4.02
CA SER A 242 -8.87 17.91 -3.46
C SER A 242 -8.67 19.26 -4.18
N ALA A 243 -8.81 19.27 -5.52
CA ALA A 243 -8.74 20.50 -6.31
C ALA A 243 -9.87 21.48 -5.94
N ILE A 244 -11.12 21.00 -5.90
CA ILE A 244 -12.28 21.81 -5.48
C ILE A 244 -12.08 22.33 -4.05
N TYR A 245 -11.60 21.49 -3.14
CA TYR A 245 -11.31 21.88 -1.76
C TYR A 245 -10.27 23.00 -1.70
N THR A 246 -9.22 22.94 -2.50
CA THR A 246 -8.16 23.96 -2.56
C THR A 246 -8.67 25.28 -3.14
N ILE A 247 -9.41 25.24 -4.24
CA ILE A 247 -9.98 26.42 -4.90
C ILE A 247 -11.00 27.14 -3.98
N ALA A 248 -11.78 26.39 -3.21
CA ALA A 248 -12.77 26.92 -2.29
C ALA A 248 -12.17 27.40 -0.94
N ALA A 249 -10.86 27.29 -0.72
CA ALA A 249 -10.21 27.68 0.53
C ALA A 249 -10.46 29.16 0.93
N PRO A 250 -10.37 30.17 0.02
CA PRO A 250 -10.65 31.56 0.37
C PRO A 250 -12.09 31.81 0.85
N LEU A 251 -13.06 31.10 0.24
CA LEU A 251 -14.48 31.23 0.63
C LEU A 251 -14.73 30.63 2.01
N ARG A 252 -14.10 29.48 2.30
CA ARG A 252 -14.17 28.85 3.62
C ARG A 252 -13.56 29.73 4.71
N TRP A 253 -12.42 30.34 4.45
CA TRP A 253 -11.77 31.26 5.38
C TRP A 253 -12.66 32.44 5.74
N ARG A 254 -13.29 33.09 4.72
CA ARG A 254 -14.26 34.19 4.93
C ARG A 254 -15.45 33.76 5.78
N ARG A 255 -16.03 32.58 5.52
CA ARG A 255 -17.19 32.04 6.24
C ARG A 255 -16.88 31.69 7.70
N ASN A 256 -15.66 31.19 7.96
CA ASN A 256 -15.24 30.86 9.32
C ASN A 256 -14.97 32.13 10.14
N ARG A 257 -14.45 33.17 9.53
CA ARG A 257 -14.25 34.47 10.17
C ARG A 257 -15.58 35.14 10.56
N ALA A 258 -16.57 35.11 9.66
CA ALA A 258 -17.93 35.65 9.90
C ALA A 258 -18.76 34.83 10.91
N ARG A 259 -18.25 33.73 11.43
CA ARG A 259 -18.88 32.92 12.51
C ARG A 259 -18.23 33.15 13.88
N GLN A 260 -17.11 33.84 13.92
CA GLN A 260 -16.37 34.17 15.14
C GLN A 260 -16.63 35.61 15.59
N ASP A 261 -17.15 36.44 14.67
CA ASP A 261 -17.72 37.79 14.91
C ASP A 261 -19.22 37.63 15.20
#